data_19c7445c1c4c38bbdfbf028992545eff
#
_entry.id   19c7445c1c4c38bbdfbf028992545eff
#
_cell.length_a   1.000
_cell.length_b   1.000
_cell.length_c   1.000
_cell.angle_alpha   90.00
_cell.angle_beta   90.00
_cell.angle_gamma   90.00
#
_symmetry.space_group_name_H-M   'P 1'
#
loop_
_entity.id
_entity.type
_entity.pdbx_description
1 polymer ?
#
loop_
_entity_poly.entity_id
_entity_poly.type
_entity_poly.pdbx_seq_one_letter_code
_entity_poly.pdbx_strand_id
1 'polypeptide(L)'
;MRGSGVLIATLSLVAGSAGALAQSAQKRDEFYWLGQINKASAVINREEGLLDPALAPRIAAGLDKMLKAAEKPGAKRPTLVITFEPLLIEAAGVEATLLHAGRSSQDMLSAMRAAIMRDELLRLAGQLNRLSTTMVGLAEKHAGTIVPNYTNGVAAQPNSYGHYLLGHLAGLERDAERLHEAYARLDRSPMGTTVLNGTSWPLNRSRMAGYLGFSATVDNAYDAAQITAAEMPVEVGALATSIALHAGAFVEDVMVQYAQPRPWILLAEGDGNTYVSSAMPQKRNPGLLNGVRSQASTAISLGIGRTLQAHNIPPGMSDPKSVRDNAAVISGAGTVVEGWDRILKALVIDPQRALDELNSDWTASQELADVLMRQYRLPFRVGHHFASEIVDHAKAHDIKPSDFPYAEAQRIYRKTLKEMDVAGGELPMSEAEFRATLDPVAIVRNRATAGGPQPAEMARMLAGARQTLAAQDSWIKERRERIDQALAGLDRDFAKLVASAN
;
A
#
# COMPACT_ATOMS: atom_id res chain seq x y z
N MET A 1 -50.02 -39.45 34.32
CA MET A 1 -49.45 -40.62 33.59
C MET A 1 -48.97 -40.11 32.21
N ARG A 2 -47.79 -40.50 31.81
CA ARG A 2 -46.99 -40.20 30.61
C ARG A 2 -46.28 -38.83 30.71
N GLY A 3 -45.03 -38.63 31.05
CA GLY A 3 -43.79 -39.33 30.74
C GLY A 3 -43.21 -38.79 29.48
N SER A 4 -42.53 -37.60 29.54
CA SER A 4 -41.77 -37.03 28.37
C SER A 4 -40.29 -37.00 28.79
N GLY A 5 -39.53 -37.90 28.19
CA GLY A 5 -38.08 -37.97 28.37
C GLY A 5 -37.38 -36.84 27.66
N VAL A 6 -36.50 -36.15 28.37
CA VAL A 6 -35.56 -35.17 27.87
C VAL A 6 -34.31 -35.90 27.39
N LEU A 7 -34.04 -35.82 26.09
CA LEU A 7 -32.80 -36.29 25.47
C LEU A 7 -31.71 -35.24 25.73
N ILE A 8 -30.76 -35.56 26.60
CA ILE A 8 -29.56 -34.77 26.80
C ILE A 8 -28.55 -35.16 25.71
N ALA A 9 -28.36 -34.26 24.72
CA ALA A 9 -27.29 -34.40 23.75
C ALA A 9 -26.02 -33.81 24.37
N THR A 10 -25.06 -34.66 24.67
CA THR A 10 -23.70 -34.29 25.07
C THR A 10 -22.96 -33.68 23.89
N LEU A 11 -22.81 -32.37 23.90
CA LEU A 11 -21.86 -31.67 23.02
C LEU A 11 -20.46 -31.85 23.58
N SER A 12 -19.64 -32.66 22.93
CA SER A 12 -18.21 -32.75 23.20
C SER A 12 -17.53 -31.46 22.70
N LEU A 13 -17.07 -30.63 23.64
CA LEU A 13 -16.21 -29.48 23.35
C LEU A 13 -14.87 -30.00 22.79
N VAL A 14 -14.64 -29.75 21.51
CA VAL A 14 -13.29 -29.75 20.96
C VAL A 14 -12.64 -28.42 21.36
N ALA A 15 -12.03 -28.38 22.54
CA ALA A 15 -11.13 -27.32 22.97
C ALA A 15 -9.76 -27.64 22.41
N GLY A 16 -9.52 -27.25 21.17
CA GLY A 16 -8.23 -27.40 20.48
C GLY A 16 -7.79 -26.12 19.86
N SER A 17 -6.66 -25.58 20.35
CA SER A 17 -5.72 -24.67 19.68
C SER A 17 -6.07 -23.18 19.46
N ALA A 18 -6.89 -22.55 20.29
CA ALA A 18 -6.99 -21.07 20.32
C ALA A 18 -6.03 -20.41 21.34
N GLY A 19 -5.20 -21.17 22.06
CA GLY A 19 -4.33 -20.69 23.15
C GLY A 19 -2.93 -20.24 22.75
N ALA A 20 -2.52 -20.34 21.49
CA ALA A 20 -1.13 -20.11 21.07
C ALA A 20 -0.87 -18.78 20.33
N LEU A 21 -1.86 -17.91 20.15
CA LEU A 21 -1.73 -16.65 19.38
C LEU A 21 -1.91 -15.37 20.20
N ALA A 22 -1.98 -15.47 21.52
CA ALA A 22 -2.04 -14.32 22.41
C ALA A 22 -0.81 -14.21 23.32
N GLN A 23 0.40 -14.53 22.84
CA GLN A 23 1.59 -13.87 23.34
C GLN A 23 1.51 -12.45 22.79
N SER A 24 1.36 -11.45 23.68
CA SER A 24 1.51 -10.04 23.33
C SER A 24 2.81 -9.91 22.55
N ALA A 25 2.73 -9.63 21.25
CA ALA A 25 3.90 -9.51 20.40
C ALA A 25 4.83 -8.48 21.07
N GLN A 26 5.96 -8.95 21.61
CA GLN A 26 6.92 -8.11 22.30
C GLN A 26 7.29 -6.96 21.34
N LYS A 27 7.10 -5.74 21.76
CA LYS A 27 7.36 -4.56 20.93
C LYS A 27 8.86 -4.54 20.57
N ARG A 28 9.18 -4.68 19.29
CA ARG A 28 10.55 -4.61 18.76
C ARG A 28 11.00 -3.15 18.64
N ASP A 29 11.08 -2.47 19.81
CA ASP A 29 11.57 -1.10 19.94
C ASP A 29 13.11 -1.03 19.94
N GLU A 30 13.67 0.16 20.12
CA GLU A 30 15.11 0.40 20.14
C GLU A 30 15.81 -0.44 21.20
N PHE A 31 15.25 -0.54 22.42
CA PHE A 31 15.82 -1.34 23.49
C PHE A 31 15.87 -2.83 23.13
N TYR A 32 14.82 -3.35 22.53
CA TYR A 32 14.76 -4.73 22.05
C TYR A 32 15.92 -5.02 21.09
N TRP A 33 16.08 -4.19 20.05
CA TRP A 33 17.13 -4.41 19.06
C TRP A 33 18.53 -4.23 19.61
N LEU A 34 18.76 -3.27 20.52
CA LEU A 34 20.04 -3.18 21.25
C LEU A 34 20.32 -4.44 22.06
N GLY A 35 19.31 -5.02 22.70
CA GLY A 35 19.38 -6.30 23.38
C GLY A 35 19.78 -7.43 22.43
N GLN A 36 19.15 -7.56 21.27
CA GLN A 36 19.48 -8.60 20.29
C GLN A 36 20.90 -8.46 19.73
N ILE A 37 21.38 -7.24 19.46
CA ILE A 37 22.75 -6.98 19.04
C ILE A 37 23.74 -7.43 20.11
N ASN A 38 23.49 -7.17 21.39
CA ASN A 38 24.35 -7.59 22.48
C ASN A 38 24.34 -9.10 22.70
N LYS A 39 23.17 -9.77 22.61
CA LYS A 39 23.05 -11.23 22.62
C LYS A 39 23.89 -11.86 21.51
N ALA A 40 23.71 -11.37 20.27
CA ALA A 40 24.45 -11.86 19.11
C ALA A 40 25.97 -11.66 19.28
N SER A 41 26.40 -10.50 19.79
CA SER A 41 27.81 -10.26 20.07
C SER A 41 28.38 -11.23 21.13
N ALA A 42 27.64 -11.51 22.21
CA ALA A 42 28.08 -12.44 23.25
C ALA A 42 28.28 -13.86 22.69
N VAL A 43 27.31 -14.35 21.90
CA VAL A 43 27.34 -15.68 21.28
C VAL A 43 28.50 -15.77 20.26
N ILE A 44 28.52 -14.85 19.28
CA ILE A 44 29.48 -14.88 18.17
C ILE A 44 30.91 -14.70 18.71
N ASN A 45 31.15 -13.66 19.52
CA ASN A 45 32.50 -13.34 19.99
C ASN A 45 33.06 -14.46 20.87
N ARG A 46 32.24 -15.14 21.66
CA ARG A 46 32.67 -16.34 22.43
C ARG A 46 33.06 -17.48 21.49
N GLU A 47 32.26 -17.77 20.47
CA GLU A 47 32.50 -18.90 19.58
C GLU A 47 33.64 -18.66 18.58
N GLU A 48 33.87 -17.40 18.21
CA GLU A 48 35.00 -16.99 17.34
C GLU A 48 36.30 -16.70 18.14
N GLY A 49 36.27 -16.91 19.46
CA GLY A 49 37.47 -16.70 20.31
C GLY A 49 37.82 -15.23 20.58
N LEU A 50 36.90 -14.31 20.32
CA LEU A 50 37.09 -12.86 20.56
C LEU A 50 36.67 -12.43 21.97
N LEU A 51 35.95 -13.29 22.68
CA LEU A 51 35.55 -13.11 24.07
C LEU A 51 35.99 -14.34 24.89
N ASP A 52 36.65 -14.09 26.02
CA ASP A 52 37.13 -15.16 26.90
C ASP A 52 36.01 -16.15 27.27
N PRO A 53 36.17 -17.45 27.01
CA PRO A 53 35.19 -18.48 27.29
C PRO A 53 34.72 -18.54 28.76
N ALA A 54 35.56 -18.12 29.72
CA ALA A 54 35.19 -18.09 31.14
C ALA A 54 34.38 -16.85 31.51
N LEU A 55 34.55 -15.74 30.81
CA LEU A 55 33.80 -14.50 31.04
C LEU A 55 32.47 -14.45 30.29
N ALA A 56 32.38 -15.04 29.11
CA ALA A 56 31.22 -14.95 28.25
C ALA A 56 29.90 -15.40 28.92
N PRO A 57 29.84 -16.53 29.64
CA PRO A 57 28.62 -16.95 30.34
C PRO A 57 28.18 -15.95 31.42
N ARG A 58 29.12 -15.43 32.22
CA ARG A 58 28.83 -14.43 33.26
C ARG A 58 28.24 -13.13 32.66
N ILE A 59 28.84 -12.65 31.59
CA ILE A 59 28.35 -11.47 30.87
C ILE A 59 26.96 -11.73 30.29
N ALA A 60 26.74 -12.91 29.69
CA ALA A 60 25.45 -13.29 29.14
C ALA A 60 24.36 -13.40 30.24
N ALA A 61 24.67 -13.95 31.41
CA ALA A 61 23.75 -14.02 32.55
C ALA A 61 23.35 -12.62 33.07
N GLY A 62 24.34 -11.70 33.15
CA GLY A 62 24.05 -10.30 33.51
C GLY A 62 23.18 -9.57 32.48
N LEU A 63 23.46 -9.75 31.18
CA LEU A 63 22.66 -9.22 30.11
C LEU A 63 21.22 -9.76 30.15
N ASP A 64 21.04 -11.07 30.33
CA ASP A 64 19.74 -11.72 30.46
C ASP A 64 18.94 -11.14 31.64
N LYS A 65 19.56 -11.02 32.81
CA LYS A 65 18.99 -10.41 34.01
C LYS A 65 18.50 -8.98 33.73
N MET A 66 19.33 -8.16 33.07
CA MET A 66 18.99 -6.78 32.70
C MET A 66 17.81 -6.73 31.73
N LEU A 67 17.83 -7.56 30.67
CA LEU A 67 16.76 -7.58 29.68
C LEU A 67 15.43 -8.03 30.31
N LYS A 68 15.42 -9.06 31.14
CA LYS A 68 14.23 -9.52 31.87
C LYS A 68 13.71 -8.46 32.87
N ALA A 69 14.59 -7.72 33.51
CA ALA A 69 14.18 -6.63 34.39
C ALA A 69 13.45 -5.51 33.63
N ALA A 70 13.85 -5.25 32.40
CA ALA A 70 13.24 -4.23 31.53
C ALA A 70 11.88 -4.64 30.90
N GLU A 71 11.45 -5.90 31.08
CA GLU A 71 10.12 -6.35 30.68
C GLU A 71 9.01 -5.96 31.67
N LYS A 72 9.39 -5.60 32.88
CA LYS A 72 8.46 -5.18 33.92
C LYS A 72 7.76 -3.88 33.56
N PRO A 73 6.47 -3.70 33.83
CA PRO A 73 5.78 -2.45 33.62
C PRO A 73 6.47 -1.26 34.31
N GLY A 74 6.71 -0.18 33.60
CA GLY A 74 7.38 1.02 34.11
C GLY A 74 8.91 0.95 34.17
N ALA A 75 9.52 -0.16 33.78
CA ALA A 75 10.99 -0.29 33.75
C ALA A 75 11.61 0.64 32.70
N LYS A 76 12.84 1.09 32.98
CA LYS A 76 13.63 1.89 32.03
C LYS A 76 14.03 1.03 30.82
N ARG A 77 13.78 1.57 29.63
CA ARG A 77 14.16 0.97 28.34
C ARG A 77 14.98 1.98 27.53
N PRO A 78 16.30 2.07 27.75
CA PRO A 78 17.14 3.04 27.05
C PRO A 78 17.19 2.78 25.54
N THR A 79 17.19 3.86 24.77
CA THR A 79 17.16 3.83 23.29
C THR A 79 18.52 4.15 22.66
N LEU A 80 19.51 4.50 23.47
CA LEU A 80 20.86 4.85 23.05
C LEU A 80 21.90 3.91 23.70
N VAL A 81 22.97 3.59 22.99
CA VAL A 81 24.06 2.75 23.49
C VAL A 81 24.65 3.33 24.78
N ILE A 82 24.88 4.64 24.83
CA ILE A 82 25.46 5.33 25.99
C ILE A 82 24.59 5.24 27.26
N THR A 83 23.26 5.04 27.12
CA THR A 83 22.34 4.84 28.24
C THR A 83 22.02 3.37 28.50
N PHE A 84 22.28 2.48 27.55
CA PHE A 84 22.13 1.04 27.67
C PHE A 84 23.31 0.42 28.42
N GLU A 85 24.56 0.83 28.06
CA GLU A 85 25.81 0.25 28.60
C GLU A 85 25.92 0.39 30.14
N PRO A 86 25.59 1.52 30.77
CA PRO A 86 25.63 1.61 32.25
C PRO A 86 24.77 0.57 32.95
N LEU A 87 23.59 0.23 32.41
CA LEU A 87 22.72 -0.81 32.96
C LEU A 87 23.35 -2.20 32.80
N LEU A 88 24.03 -2.41 31.69
CA LEU A 88 24.75 -3.67 31.44
C LEU A 88 25.94 -3.81 32.39
N ILE A 89 26.70 -2.76 32.63
CA ILE A 89 27.81 -2.72 33.61
C ILE A 89 27.31 -2.99 35.04
N GLU A 90 26.20 -2.37 35.41
CA GLU A 90 25.55 -2.62 36.72
C GLU A 90 25.14 -4.10 36.88
N ALA A 91 24.66 -4.75 35.84
CA ALA A 91 24.17 -6.12 35.87
C ALA A 91 25.29 -7.18 35.75
N ALA A 92 26.36 -6.90 35.02
CA ALA A 92 27.38 -7.90 34.61
C ALA A 92 28.84 -7.51 34.93
N GLY A 93 29.08 -6.34 35.54
CA GLY A 93 30.41 -5.81 35.77
C GLY A 93 31.01 -5.08 34.56
N VAL A 94 32.16 -4.40 34.79
CA VAL A 94 32.84 -3.61 33.74
C VAL A 94 33.31 -4.49 32.57
N GLU A 95 33.60 -5.75 32.83
CA GLU A 95 34.01 -6.75 31.82
C GLU A 95 32.92 -6.96 30.73
N ALA A 96 31.67 -6.59 31.00
CA ALA A 96 30.61 -6.60 29.98
C ALA A 96 30.94 -5.70 28.79
N THR A 97 31.82 -4.69 28.99
CA THR A 97 32.29 -3.82 27.90
C THR A 97 33.18 -4.54 26.87
N LEU A 98 33.67 -5.75 27.18
CA LEU A 98 34.35 -6.62 26.18
C LEU A 98 33.43 -7.01 25.00
N LEU A 99 32.13 -6.89 25.16
CA LEU A 99 31.19 -6.99 24.02
C LEU A 99 31.42 -5.89 22.98
N HIS A 100 32.11 -4.81 23.32
CA HIS A 100 32.45 -3.72 22.40
C HIS A 100 33.52 -4.04 21.37
N ALA A 101 34.11 -5.26 21.36
CA ALA A 101 35.09 -5.65 20.36
C ALA A 101 34.64 -5.25 18.94
N GLY A 102 35.37 -4.32 18.32
CA GLY A 102 35.13 -3.85 16.96
C GLY A 102 33.77 -3.21 16.70
N ARG A 103 33.10 -2.66 17.72
CA ARG A 103 31.81 -1.98 17.59
C ARG A 103 31.93 -0.49 17.91
N SER A 104 30.94 0.27 17.43
CA SER A 104 30.69 1.64 17.83
C SER A 104 29.19 1.83 18.09
N SER A 105 28.83 2.86 18.85
CA SER A 105 27.40 3.25 18.96
C SER A 105 26.78 3.57 17.62
N GLN A 106 27.53 4.06 16.66
CA GLN A 106 27.00 4.44 15.34
C GLN A 106 26.56 3.24 14.49
N ASP A 107 27.35 2.17 14.40
CA ASP A 107 26.98 0.97 13.63
C ASP A 107 25.89 0.16 14.34
N MET A 108 25.90 0.11 15.68
CA MET A 108 24.82 -0.47 16.46
C MET A 108 23.48 0.26 16.24
N LEU A 109 23.48 1.59 16.30
CA LEU A 109 22.29 2.40 16.07
C LEU A 109 21.84 2.33 14.60
N SER A 110 22.75 2.22 13.65
CA SER A 110 22.39 2.03 12.23
C SER A 110 21.72 0.68 12.00
N ALA A 111 22.23 -0.40 12.60
CA ALA A 111 21.59 -1.72 12.53
C ALA A 111 20.22 -1.76 13.20
N MET A 112 20.08 -1.16 14.37
CA MET A 112 18.81 -1.02 15.07
C MET A 112 17.77 -0.25 14.23
N ARG A 113 18.16 0.89 13.64
CA ARG A 113 17.29 1.72 12.80
C ARG A 113 16.83 0.97 11.55
N ALA A 114 17.77 0.26 10.90
CA ALA A 114 17.44 -0.57 9.73
C ALA A 114 16.46 -1.69 10.09
N ALA A 115 16.65 -2.37 11.22
CA ALA A 115 15.76 -3.43 11.67
C ALA A 115 14.35 -2.91 11.99
N ILE A 116 14.22 -1.78 12.68
CA ILE A 116 12.92 -1.16 12.98
C ILE A 116 12.21 -0.72 11.70
N MET A 117 12.92 -0.03 10.80
CA MET A 117 12.36 0.43 9.53
C MET A 117 11.91 -0.75 8.65
N ARG A 118 12.67 -1.84 8.65
CA ARG A 118 12.33 -3.09 7.96
C ARG A 118 11.03 -3.70 8.48
N ASP A 119 10.86 -3.79 9.80
CA ASP A 119 9.64 -4.32 10.42
C ASP A 119 8.41 -3.43 10.08
N GLU A 120 8.60 -2.10 10.07
CA GLU A 120 7.54 -1.15 9.70
C GLU A 120 7.18 -1.24 8.20
N LEU A 121 8.15 -1.44 7.29
CA LEU A 121 7.86 -1.68 5.87
C LEU A 121 7.06 -2.96 5.65
N LEU A 122 7.36 -4.04 6.38
CA LEU A 122 6.56 -5.27 6.30
C LEU A 122 5.13 -5.07 6.84
N ARG A 123 4.95 -4.20 7.84
CA ARG A 123 3.62 -3.82 8.30
C ARG A 123 2.86 -3.06 7.22
N LEU A 124 3.50 -2.07 6.58
CA LEU A 124 2.92 -1.31 5.48
C LEU A 124 2.58 -2.20 4.27
N ALA A 125 3.47 -3.14 3.92
CA ALA A 125 3.19 -4.13 2.86
C ALA A 125 1.91 -4.91 3.14
N GLY A 126 1.70 -5.35 4.38
CA GLY A 126 0.46 -6.01 4.79
C GLY A 126 -0.77 -5.11 4.70
N GLN A 127 -0.64 -3.81 4.99
CA GLN A 127 -1.74 -2.84 4.83
C GLN A 127 -2.08 -2.64 3.34
N LEU A 128 -1.07 -2.46 2.47
CA LEU A 128 -1.25 -2.36 1.01
C LEU A 128 -1.93 -3.60 0.44
N ASN A 129 -1.49 -4.79 0.84
CA ASN A 129 -2.10 -6.05 0.36
C ASN A 129 -3.58 -6.18 0.77
N ARG A 130 -3.95 -5.74 1.98
CA ARG A 130 -5.36 -5.70 2.41
C ARG A 130 -6.19 -4.70 1.61
N LEU A 131 -5.70 -3.49 1.40
CA LEU A 131 -6.36 -2.48 0.56
C LEU A 131 -6.57 -3.02 -0.86
N SER A 132 -5.53 -3.60 -1.46
CA SER A 132 -5.59 -4.18 -2.81
C SER A 132 -6.61 -5.33 -2.87
N THR A 133 -6.68 -6.18 -1.83
CA THR A 133 -7.69 -7.25 -1.71
C THR A 133 -9.11 -6.69 -1.69
N THR A 134 -9.35 -5.63 -0.91
CA THR A 134 -10.66 -4.95 -0.87
C THR A 134 -11.01 -4.36 -2.24
N MET A 135 -10.03 -3.74 -2.92
CA MET A 135 -10.24 -3.14 -4.25
C MET A 135 -10.55 -4.19 -5.31
N VAL A 136 -9.85 -5.34 -5.31
CA VAL A 136 -10.14 -6.46 -6.22
C VAL A 136 -11.54 -6.99 -5.99
N GLY A 137 -11.95 -7.22 -4.74
CA GLY A 137 -13.30 -7.70 -4.43
C GLY A 137 -14.40 -6.73 -4.88
N LEU A 138 -14.15 -5.42 -4.73
CA LEU A 138 -15.08 -4.40 -5.21
C LEU A 138 -15.10 -4.32 -6.75
N ALA A 139 -13.94 -4.46 -7.41
CA ALA A 139 -13.82 -4.51 -8.86
C ALA A 139 -14.56 -5.70 -9.46
N GLU A 140 -14.49 -6.87 -8.83
CA GLU A 140 -15.27 -8.05 -9.22
C GLU A 140 -16.78 -7.81 -9.12
N LYS A 141 -17.23 -7.28 -7.98
CA LYS A 141 -18.63 -6.97 -7.74
C LYS A 141 -19.20 -6.02 -8.79
N HIS A 142 -18.38 -5.09 -9.25
CA HIS A 142 -18.77 -4.04 -10.18
C HIS A 142 -18.17 -4.19 -11.59
N ALA A 143 -17.72 -5.38 -11.96
CA ALA A 143 -17.15 -5.65 -13.29
C ALA A 143 -18.10 -5.32 -14.45
N GLY A 144 -19.40 -5.51 -14.23
CA GLY A 144 -20.45 -5.19 -15.20
C GLY A 144 -21.24 -3.91 -14.91
N THR A 145 -20.90 -3.15 -13.88
CA THR A 145 -21.57 -1.89 -13.53
C THR A 145 -21.07 -0.77 -14.44
N ILE A 146 -21.90 -0.31 -15.35
CA ILE A 146 -21.57 0.74 -16.33
C ILE A 146 -21.68 2.10 -15.68
N VAL A 147 -20.61 2.88 -15.78
CA VAL A 147 -20.46 4.22 -15.16
C VAL A 147 -19.80 5.19 -16.14
N PRO A 148 -20.01 6.51 -15.99
CA PRO A 148 -19.23 7.50 -16.71
C PRO A 148 -17.80 7.57 -16.13
N ASN A 149 -16.80 7.61 -17.00
CA ASN A 149 -15.47 8.09 -16.67
C ASN A 149 -15.38 9.59 -16.94
N TYR A 150 -14.61 10.28 -16.11
CA TYR A 150 -14.44 11.71 -16.19
C TYR A 150 -13.02 12.08 -16.61
N THR A 151 -12.90 13.16 -17.36
CA THR A 151 -11.65 13.86 -17.61
C THR A 151 -11.86 15.35 -17.36
N ASN A 152 -10.94 16.00 -16.67
CA ASN A 152 -11.07 17.41 -16.28
C ASN A 152 -12.37 17.73 -15.51
N GLY A 153 -12.89 16.75 -14.77
CA GLY A 153 -14.17 16.88 -14.05
C GLY A 153 -15.43 16.78 -14.91
N VAL A 154 -15.32 16.42 -16.20
CA VAL A 154 -16.42 16.30 -17.17
C VAL A 154 -16.57 14.85 -17.58
N ALA A 155 -17.82 14.36 -17.63
CA ALA A 155 -18.15 13.01 -18.13
C ALA A 155 -17.64 12.85 -19.56
N ALA A 156 -16.85 11.80 -19.83
CA ALA A 156 -16.13 11.61 -21.08
C ALA A 156 -16.59 10.37 -21.85
N GLN A 157 -16.53 9.20 -21.22
CA GLN A 157 -16.82 7.93 -21.89
C GLN A 157 -17.47 6.92 -20.95
N PRO A 158 -18.31 6.01 -21.47
CA PRO A 158 -18.79 4.85 -20.70
C PRO A 158 -17.64 3.91 -20.34
N ASN A 159 -17.65 3.40 -19.11
CA ASN A 159 -16.70 2.41 -18.62
C ASN A 159 -17.41 1.44 -17.66
N SER A 160 -16.71 0.39 -17.21
CA SER A 160 -17.15 -0.37 -16.04
C SER A 160 -16.45 0.14 -14.79
N TYR A 161 -17.17 0.19 -13.66
CA TYR A 161 -16.57 0.62 -12.39
C TYR A 161 -15.49 -0.34 -11.91
N GLY A 162 -15.65 -1.63 -12.21
CA GLY A 162 -14.59 -2.61 -11.97
C GLY A 162 -13.29 -2.31 -12.72
N HIS A 163 -13.40 -1.92 -13.99
CA HIS A 163 -12.24 -1.52 -14.79
C HIS A 163 -11.55 -0.26 -14.23
N TYR A 164 -12.34 0.73 -13.83
CA TYR A 164 -11.84 1.93 -13.16
C TYR A 164 -11.04 1.59 -11.89
N LEU A 165 -11.56 0.71 -11.03
CA LEU A 165 -10.87 0.26 -9.81
C LEU A 165 -9.58 -0.49 -10.11
N LEU A 166 -9.54 -1.34 -11.15
CA LEU A 166 -8.32 -2.04 -11.57
C LEU A 166 -7.24 -1.07 -12.08
N GLY A 167 -7.62 0.09 -12.62
CA GLY A 167 -6.68 1.16 -12.95
C GLY A 167 -5.98 1.73 -11.72
N HIS A 168 -6.71 1.96 -10.62
CA HIS A 168 -6.14 2.37 -9.33
C HIS A 168 -5.33 1.25 -8.67
N LEU A 169 -5.78 0.00 -8.78
CA LEU A 169 -5.03 -1.17 -8.30
C LEU A 169 -3.64 -1.25 -8.93
N ALA A 170 -3.51 -1.00 -10.23
CA ALA A 170 -2.22 -0.98 -10.91
C ALA A 170 -1.26 0.08 -10.33
N GLY A 171 -1.78 1.18 -9.80
CA GLY A 171 -1.01 2.16 -9.02
C GLY A 171 -0.47 1.57 -7.71
N LEU A 172 -1.32 0.85 -6.97
CA LEU A 172 -0.94 0.18 -5.72
C LEU A 172 0.07 -0.97 -5.96
N GLU A 173 -0.06 -1.70 -7.05
CA GLU A 173 0.90 -2.74 -7.44
C GLU A 173 2.29 -2.14 -7.66
N ARG A 174 2.41 -1.01 -8.36
CA ARG A 174 3.69 -0.29 -8.51
C ARG A 174 4.23 0.25 -7.18
N ASP A 175 3.37 0.64 -6.23
CA ASP A 175 3.81 1.03 -4.89
C ASP A 175 4.32 -0.17 -4.09
N ALA A 176 3.69 -1.34 -4.24
CA ALA A 176 4.19 -2.58 -3.66
C ALA A 176 5.55 -3.00 -4.24
N GLU A 177 5.77 -2.84 -5.55
CA GLU A 177 7.07 -3.06 -6.19
C GLU A 177 8.14 -2.14 -5.62
N ARG A 178 7.87 -0.82 -5.51
CA ARG A 178 8.78 0.15 -4.86
C ARG A 178 9.10 -0.23 -3.41
N LEU A 179 8.09 -0.70 -2.67
CA LEU A 179 8.28 -1.18 -1.29
C LEU A 179 9.19 -2.40 -1.25
N HIS A 180 8.99 -3.37 -2.13
CA HIS A 180 9.83 -4.58 -2.21
C HIS A 180 11.28 -4.23 -2.52
N GLU A 181 11.51 -3.29 -3.42
CA GLU A 181 12.85 -2.80 -3.76
C GLU A 181 13.51 -2.04 -2.60
N ALA A 182 12.79 -1.13 -1.94
CA ALA A 182 13.26 -0.42 -0.76
C ALA A 182 13.59 -1.40 0.37
N TYR A 183 12.72 -2.39 0.59
CA TYR A 183 12.97 -3.46 1.55
C TYR A 183 14.24 -4.25 1.25
N ALA A 184 14.47 -4.62 0.00
CA ALA A 184 15.66 -5.39 -0.40
C ALA A 184 16.97 -4.62 -0.16
N ARG A 185 16.96 -3.31 -0.35
CA ARG A 185 18.10 -2.44 -0.03
C ARG A 185 18.30 -2.28 1.47
N LEU A 186 17.23 -2.13 2.24
CA LEU A 186 17.25 -1.99 3.69
C LEU A 186 17.56 -3.27 4.43
N ASP A 187 17.27 -4.44 3.85
CA ASP A 187 17.47 -5.77 4.47
C ASP A 187 18.94 -6.24 4.41
N ARG A 188 19.85 -5.29 4.61
CA ARG A 188 21.30 -5.50 4.70
C ARG A 188 21.82 -4.92 6.00
N SER A 189 22.52 -5.74 6.79
CA SER A 189 23.04 -5.32 8.09
C SER A 189 24.23 -4.37 7.94
N PRO A 190 24.21 -3.19 8.55
CA PRO A 190 25.37 -2.30 8.64
C PRO A 190 26.31 -2.64 9.81
N MET A 191 25.96 -3.62 10.67
CA MET A 191 26.66 -3.90 11.91
C MET A 191 28.11 -4.39 11.70
N GLY A 192 29.01 -4.02 12.62
CA GLY A 192 30.40 -4.46 12.66
C GLY A 192 31.34 -3.64 11.75
N THR A 193 30.98 -2.40 11.46
CA THR A 193 31.75 -1.47 10.60
C THR A 193 32.49 -0.39 11.40
N THR A 194 32.28 -0.35 12.68
CA THR A 194 32.79 0.65 13.65
C THR A 194 32.35 2.05 13.32
N VAL A 195 32.06 2.58 12.33
CA VAL A 195 31.50 3.91 11.91
C VAL A 195 31.88 4.26 10.48
N LEU A 196 33.18 4.08 10.10
CA LEU A 196 33.73 4.64 8.87
C LEU A 196 34.48 3.62 8.03
N ASN A 197 35.43 2.87 8.62
CA ASN A 197 36.43 2.12 7.87
C ASN A 197 36.68 0.71 8.40
N GLY A 198 35.77 0.17 9.20
CA GLY A 198 35.94 -1.13 9.82
C GLY A 198 36.82 -1.11 11.06
N THR A 199 37.33 -2.26 11.43
CA THR A 199 38.10 -2.48 12.67
C THR A 199 39.19 -3.52 12.46
N SER A 200 40.20 -3.54 13.33
CA SER A 200 41.22 -4.60 13.37
C SER A 200 40.72 -5.91 13.99
N TRP A 201 39.50 -5.93 14.57
CA TRP A 201 38.89 -7.15 15.08
C TRP A 201 38.33 -7.99 13.91
N PRO A 202 38.61 -9.30 13.86
CA PRO A 202 38.10 -10.17 12.80
C PRO A 202 36.62 -10.58 13.06
N LEU A 203 35.72 -9.60 13.02
CA LEU A 203 34.31 -9.81 13.31
C LEU A 203 33.60 -10.65 12.24
N ASN A 204 32.75 -11.58 12.65
CA ASN A 204 31.88 -12.32 11.75
C ASN A 204 30.56 -11.54 11.47
N ARG A 205 30.64 -10.57 10.56
CA ARG A 205 29.52 -9.71 10.18
C ARG A 205 28.36 -10.50 9.58
N SER A 206 28.64 -11.57 8.84
CA SER A 206 27.61 -12.39 8.20
C SER A 206 26.76 -13.16 9.23
N ARG A 207 27.39 -13.72 10.28
CA ARG A 207 26.64 -14.36 11.38
C ARG A 207 25.80 -13.34 12.15
N MET A 208 26.35 -12.17 12.43
CA MET A 208 25.61 -11.09 13.06
C MET A 208 24.38 -10.70 12.23
N ALA A 209 24.53 -10.51 10.92
CA ALA A 209 23.42 -10.25 10.03
C ALA A 209 22.36 -11.37 10.07
N GLY A 210 22.80 -12.63 10.02
CA GLY A 210 21.92 -13.80 10.10
C GLY A 210 21.11 -13.85 11.39
N TYR A 211 21.73 -13.67 12.56
CA TYR A 211 21.03 -13.64 13.85
C TYR A 211 20.04 -12.49 14.01
N LEU A 212 20.31 -11.34 13.36
CA LEU A 212 19.40 -10.21 13.36
C LEU A 212 18.33 -10.30 12.25
N GLY A 213 18.31 -11.39 11.49
CA GLY A 213 17.33 -11.65 10.43
C GLY A 213 17.53 -10.83 9.16
N PHE A 214 18.70 -10.23 8.94
CA PHE A 214 19.04 -9.59 7.67
C PHE A 214 19.47 -10.62 6.63
N SER A 215 19.21 -10.33 5.35
CA SER A 215 19.56 -11.22 4.24
C SER A 215 21.06 -11.19 3.89
N ALA A 216 21.75 -10.08 4.17
CA ALA A 216 23.15 -9.86 3.84
C ALA A 216 23.75 -8.78 4.73
N THR A 217 25.02 -8.45 4.52
CA THR A 217 25.70 -7.26 5.07
C THR A 217 25.76 -6.15 4.02
N VAL A 218 25.82 -4.89 4.46
CA VAL A 218 26.29 -3.79 3.60
C VAL A 218 27.80 -3.99 3.43
N ASP A 219 28.27 -4.00 2.19
CA ASP A 219 29.65 -4.42 1.88
C ASP A 219 30.67 -3.39 2.35
N ASN A 220 30.53 -2.15 1.94
CA ASN A 220 31.46 -1.08 2.29
C ASN A 220 31.13 -0.52 3.69
N ALA A 221 32.15 -0.44 4.58
CA ALA A 221 31.98 0.02 5.95
C ALA A 221 31.54 1.49 6.05
N TYR A 222 31.99 2.35 5.15
CA TYR A 222 31.58 3.75 5.12
C TYR A 222 30.14 3.90 4.64
N ASP A 223 29.77 3.20 3.57
CA ASP A 223 28.40 3.16 3.08
C ASP A 223 27.42 2.72 4.17
N ALA A 224 27.75 1.63 4.87
CA ALA A 224 26.90 1.03 5.91
C ALA A 224 26.42 2.03 6.98
N ALA A 225 27.29 2.91 7.45
CA ALA A 225 27.00 3.79 8.57
C ALA A 225 26.71 5.24 8.16
N GLN A 226 27.13 5.67 6.96
CA GLN A 226 27.07 7.06 6.55
C GLN A 226 26.12 7.28 5.36
N ILE A 227 26.28 6.53 4.27
CA ILE A 227 25.48 6.75 3.05
C ILE A 227 24.10 6.08 3.16
N THR A 228 24.06 4.77 3.24
CA THR A 228 22.79 4.00 3.35
C THR A 228 21.92 4.48 4.50
N ALA A 229 22.52 4.81 5.64
CA ALA A 229 21.79 5.28 6.83
C ALA A 229 21.09 6.64 6.63
N ALA A 230 21.55 7.46 5.69
CA ALA A 230 20.94 8.73 5.32
C ALA A 230 19.98 8.59 4.12
N GLU A 231 20.29 7.70 3.18
CA GLU A 231 19.57 7.50 1.94
C GLU A 231 18.24 6.75 2.13
N MET A 232 18.23 5.67 2.93
CA MET A 232 17.04 4.84 3.14
C MET A 232 15.80 5.62 3.66
N PRO A 233 15.92 6.56 4.61
CA PRO A 233 14.80 7.42 4.99
C PRO A 233 14.22 8.26 3.83
N VAL A 234 15.05 8.70 2.88
CA VAL A 234 14.61 9.46 1.70
C VAL A 234 13.83 8.55 0.76
N GLU A 235 14.31 7.34 0.51
CA GLU A 235 13.63 6.35 -0.34
C GLU A 235 12.25 5.99 0.22
N VAL A 236 12.18 5.72 1.53
CA VAL A 236 10.91 5.45 2.21
C VAL A 236 9.98 6.67 2.20
N GLY A 237 10.53 7.88 2.29
CA GLY A 237 9.78 9.13 2.12
C GLY A 237 9.16 9.28 0.73
N ALA A 238 9.91 8.91 -0.31
CA ALA A 238 9.41 8.91 -1.69
C ALA A 238 8.28 7.87 -1.90
N LEU A 239 8.41 6.68 -1.32
CA LEU A 239 7.35 5.65 -1.32
C LEU A 239 6.08 6.16 -0.63
N ALA A 240 6.19 6.75 0.56
CA ALA A 240 5.06 7.32 1.29
C ALA A 240 4.36 8.42 0.48
N THR A 241 5.12 9.27 -0.21
CA THR A 241 4.62 10.30 -1.10
C THR A 241 3.86 9.69 -2.28
N SER A 242 4.39 8.64 -2.93
CA SER A 242 3.73 7.95 -4.05
C SER A 242 2.36 7.36 -3.64
N ILE A 243 2.31 6.65 -2.52
CA ILE A 243 1.06 6.10 -1.96
C ILE A 243 0.03 7.21 -1.69
N ALA A 244 0.48 8.32 -1.09
CA ALA A 244 -0.39 9.44 -0.75
C ALA A 244 -0.95 10.15 -2.00
N LEU A 245 -0.16 10.27 -3.08
CA LEU A 245 -0.60 10.81 -4.36
C LEU A 245 -1.65 9.93 -5.03
N HIS A 246 -1.48 8.60 -5.02
CA HIS A 246 -2.47 7.68 -5.57
C HIS A 246 -3.79 7.73 -4.79
N ALA A 247 -3.74 7.76 -3.46
CA ALA A 247 -4.92 7.92 -2.62
C ALA A 247 -5.61 9.26 -2.86
N GLY A 248 -4.83 10.34 -2.98
CA GLY A 248 -5.33 11.68 -3.26
C GLY A 248 -6.06 11.77 -4.60
N ALA A 249 -5.50 11.16 -5.65
CA ALA A 249 -6.13 11.10 -6.97
C ALA A 249 -7.49 10.37 -6.93
N PHE A 250 -7.57 9.22 -6.26
CA PHE A 250 -8.82 8.49 -6.08
C PHE A 250 -9.85 9.31 -5.29
N VAL A 251 -9.43 9.93 -4.18
CA VAL A 251 -10.32 10.76 -3.35
C VAL A 251 -10.88 11.94 -4.13
N GLU A 252 -10.04 12.64 -4.90
CA GLU A 252 -10.47 13.79 -5.70
C GLU A 252 -11.48 13.39 -6.76
N ASP A 253 -11.23 12.27 -7.46
CA ASP A 253 -12.15 11.79 -8.49
C ASP A 253 -13.52 11.40 -7.91
N VAL A 254 -13.55 10.75 -6.74
CA VAL A 254 -14.80 10.49 -6.01
C VAL A 254 -15.47 11.79 -5.56
N MET A 255 -14.70 12.80 -5.13
CA MET A 255 -15.26 14.10 -4.70
C MET A 255 -15.93 14.87 -5.85
N VAL A 256 -15.35 14.81 -7.06
CA VAL A 256 -15.94 15.41 -8.26
C VAL A 256 -17.32 14.80 -8.55
N GLN A 257 -17.42 13.49 -8.45
CA GLN A 257 -18.68 12.76 -8.66
C GLN A 257 -19.68 13.00 -7.52
N TYR A 258 -19.19 13.05 -6.30
CA TYR A 258 -20.00 13.34 -5.10
C TYR A 258 -20.65 14.73 -5.14
N ALA A 259 -20.04 15.67 -5.84
CA ALA A 259 -20.53 17.05 -5.98
C ALA A 259 -21.62 17.22 -7.05
N GLN A 260 -21.91 16.20 -7.85
CA GLN A 260 -22.95 16.26 -8.88
C GLN A 260 -24.34 16.42 -8.26
N PRO A 261 -25.30 17.07 -8.94
CA PRO A 261 -26.68 17.24 -8.43
C PRO A 261 -27.40 15.92 -8.10
N ARG A 262 -27.07 14.85 -8.80
CA ARG A 262 -27.61 13.50 -8.60
C ARG A 262 -26.47 12.48 -8.64
N PRO A 263 -25.60 12.45 -7.61
CA PRO A 263 -24.43 11.60 -7.64
C PRO A 263 -24.82 10.11 -7.67
N TRP A 264 -24.10 9.34 -8.47
CA TRP A 264 -24.23 7.88 -8.53
C TRP A 264 -23.29 7.16 -7.55
N ILE A 265 -22.35 7.87 -6.96
CA ILE A 265 -21.40 7.39 -5.95
C ILE A 265 -21.53 8.24 -4.68
N LEU A 266 -21.72 7.58 -3.55
CA LEU A 266 -21.87 8.20 -2.23
C LEU A 266 -21.11 7.37 -1.20
N LEU A 267 -20.97 7.91 0.00
CA LEU A 267 -20.56 7.16 1.19
C LEU A 267 -21.77 6.72 1.98
N ALA A 268 -21.76 5.49 2.51
CA ALA A 268 -22.72 5.04 3.50
C ALA A 268 -22.74 5.97 4.72
N GLU A 269 -23.92 6.35 5.19
CA GLU A 269 -24.06 7.19 6.38
C GLU A 269 -23.69 6.40 7.66
N GLY A 270 -23.20 7.08 8.68
CA GLY A 270 -22.76 6.48 9.94
C GLY A 270 -21.28 6.14 9.96
N ASP A 271 -20.82 5.51 11.02
CA ASP A 271 -19.45 5.02 11.26
C ASP A 271 -18.33 6.06 11.03
N GLY A 272 -18.67 7.36 11.11
CA GLY A 272 -17.73 8.44 10.83
C GLY A 272 -17.43 8.67 9.35
N ASN A 273 -18.17 8.04 8.42
CA ASN A 273 -17.99 8.23 6.97
C ASN A 273 -18.49 9.59 6.52
N THR A 274 -19.62 10.03 7.08
CA THR A 274 -20.23 11.32 6.79
C THR A 274 -20.56 12.08 8.09
N TYR A 275 -20.77 13.39 7.98
CA TYR A 275 -21.32 14.19 9.08
C TYR A 275 -22.37 15.16 8.60
N VAL A 276 -23.35 15.43 9.49
CA VAL A 276 -24.49 16.30 9.20
C VAL A 276 -24.05 17.77 9.27
N SER A 277 -24.57 18.61 8.39
CA SER A 277 -24.39 20.06 8.48
C SER A 277 -25.20 20.63 9.68
N SER A 278 -24.61 21.55 10.41
CA SER A 278 -25.29 22.22 11.55
C SER A 278 -26.45 23.13 11.12
N ALA A 279 -26.47 23.56 9.85
CA ALA A 279 -27.46 24.50 9.34
C ALA A 279 -28.38 23.90 8.26
N MET A 280 -27.91 22.88 7.54
CA MET A 280 -28.62 22.29 6.39
C MET A 280 -28.92 20.82 6.68
N PRO A 281 -30.16 20.47 7.10
CA PRO A 281 -30.50 19.12 7.58
C PRO A 281 -30.28 17.99 6.56
N GLN A 282 -30.46 18.30 5.27
CA GLN A 282 -30.30 17.34 4.19
C GLN A 282 -28.84 17.09 3.79
N LYS A 283 -27.90 17.96 4.21
CA LYS A 283 -26.50 17.91 3.76
C LYS A 283 -25.71 16.87 4.53
N ARG A 284 -25.11 15.94 3.80
CA ARG A 284 -24.19 14.93 4.31
C ARG A 284 -22.80 15.25 3.76
N ASN A 285 -21.90 15.71 4.65
CA ASN A 285 -20.55 16.03 4.25
C ASN A 285 -19.71 14.75 4.22
N PRO A 286 -18.85 14.53 3.21
CA PRO A 286 -18.03 13.32 3.08
C PRO A 286 -16.80 13.37 4.00
N GLY A 287 -17.02 13.23 5.30
CA GLY A 287 -15.99 13.37 6.34
C GLY A 287 -14.80 12.45 6.13
N LEU A 288 -15.05 11.21 5.73
CA LEU A 288 -14.01 10.22 5.48
C LEU A 288 -13.10 10.62 4.30
N LEU A 289 -13.69 11.08 3.17
CA LEU A 289 -12.91 11.57 2.02
C LEU A 289 -12.01 12.75 2.41
N ASN A 290 -12.59 13.74 3.11
CA ASN A 290 -11.85 14.92 3.58
C ASN A 290 -10.72 14.54 4.55
N GLY A 291 -10.96 13.57 5.42
CA GLY A 291 -9.97 13.05 6.37
C GLY A 291 -8.79 12.40 5.65
N VAL A 292 -9.04 11.51 4.71
CA VAL A 292 -7.99 10.82 3.95
C VAL A 292 -7.19 11.80 3.08
N ARG A 293 -7.85 12.78 2.43
CA ARG A 293 -7.15 13.86 1.71
C ARG A 293 -6.16 14.61 2.61
N SER A 294 -6.58 14.95 3.83
CA SER A 294 -5.72 15.63 4.81
C SER A 294 -4.56 14.75 5.27
N GLN A 295 -4.81 13.47 5.54
CA GLN A 295 -3.80 12.48 5.89
C GLN A 295 -2.77 12.30 4.77
N ALA A 296 -3.22 12.26 3.50
CA ALA A 296 -2.35 12.20 2.34
C ALA A 296 -1.41 13.42 2.27
N SER A 297 -1.92 14.63 2.49
CA SER A 297 -1.10 15.85 2.54
C SER A 297 -0.05 15.78 3.66
N THR A 298 -0.41 15.24 4.81
CA THR A 298 0.53 15.03 5.93
C THR A 298 1.61 14.01 5.58
N ALA A 299 1.25 12.88 4.96
CA ALA A 299 2.22 11.85 4.54
C ALA A 299 3.22 12.40 3.50
N ILE A 300 2.76 13.20 2.54
CA ILE A 300 3.62 13.90 1.57
C ILE A 300 4.59 14.83 2.29
N SER A 301 4.10 15.66 3.22
CA SER A 301 4.93 16.58 3.99
C SER A 301 6.03 15.85 4.78
N LEU A 302 5.69 14.75 5.44
CA LEU A 302 6.65 13.91 6.17
C LEU A 302 7.69 13.29 5.23
N GLY A 303 7.28 12.82 4.05
CA GLY A 303 8.17 12.25 3.03
C GLY A 303 9.18 13.26 2.49
N ILE A 304 8.72 14.45 2.11
CA ILE A 304 9.58 15.56 1.66
C ILE A 304 10.54 15.98 2.77
N GLY A 305 10.10 15.97 4.02
CA GLY A 305 10.92 16.29 5.19
C GLY A 305 12.18 15.42 5.28
N ARG A 306 12.13 14.14 4.85
CA ARG A 306 13.33 13.27 4.83
C ARG A 306 14.38 13.76 3.84
N THR A 307 13.94 14.16 2.65
CA THR A 307 14.83 14.72 1.63
C THR A 307 15.53 15.99 2.13
N LEU A 308 14.78 16.90 2.76
CA LEU A 308 15.34 18.12 3.32
C LEU A 308 16.36 17.86 4.44
N GLN A 309 16.12 16.86 5.28
CA GLN A 309 17.02 16.51 6.39
C GLN A 309 18.26 15.72 5.93
N ALA A 310 18.21 15.05 4.80
CA ALA A 310 19.35 14.35 4.22
C ALA A 310 20.25 15.26 3.35
N HIS A 311 19.73 16.44 2.97
CA HIS A 311 20.44 17.35 2.09
C HIS A 311 21.60 18.05 2.80
N ASN A 312 22.79 18.02 2.17
CA ASN A 312 23.96 18.80 2.53
C ASN A 312 24.43 18.64 3.99
N ILE A 313 24.41 17.39 4.49
CA ILE A 313 24.89 17.06 5.83
C ILE A 313 26.26 16.39 5.77
N PRO A 314 27.21 16.70 6.70
CA PRO A 314 28.48 15.99 6.79
C PRO A 314 28.27 14.58 7.38
N PRO A 315 29.21 13.65 7.14
CA PRO A 315 29.19 12.33 7.77
C PRO A 315 29.06 12.40 9.30
N GLY A 316 28.33 11.47 9.87
CA GLY A 316 28.11 11.39 11.32
C GLY A 316 26.89 12.13 11.84
N MET A 317 26.29 13.02 11.06
CA MET A 317 25.07 13.74 11.47
C MET A 317 23.87 12.79 11.60
N SER A 318 22.94 13.18 12.46
CA SER A 318 21.79 12.34 12.83
C SER A 318 20.47 12.80 12.23
N ASP A 319 20.44 13.89 11.48
CA ASP A 319 19.23 14.56 10.97
C ASP A 319 18.25 13.61 10.29
N PRO A 320 18.65 12.79 9.29
CA PRO A 320 17.73 11.85 8.65
C PRO A 320 17.55 10.54 9.42
N LYS A 321 18.29 10.33 10.53
CA LYS A 321 18.42 9.05 11.22
C LYS A 321 17.46 8.87 12.42
N SER A 322 16.53 9.80 12.64
CA SER A 322 15.55 9.73 13.74
C SER A 322 14.61 8.53 13.57
N VAL A 323 14.63 7.59 14.51
CA VAL A 323 13.71 6.42 14.52
C VAL A 323 12.26 6.89 14.54
N ARG A 324 11.94 7.85 15.43
CA ARG A 324 10.58 8.39 15.56
C ARG A 324 10.07 8.99 14.26
N ASP A 325 10.88 9.82 13.61
CA ASP A 325 10.44 10.56 12.43
C ASP A 325 10.35 9.63 11.21
N ASN A 326 11.26 8.65 11.08
CA ASN A 326 11.19 7.64 10.02
C ASN A 326 9.99 6.71 10.23
N ALA A 327 9.68 6.32 11.46
CA ALA A 327 8.47 5.57 11.78
C ALA A 327 7.20 6.39 11.50
N ALA A 328 7.22 7.70 11.75
CA ALA A 328 6.09 8.59 11.44
C ALA A 328 5.80 8.66 9.93
N VAL A 329 6.82 8.66 9.07
CA VAL A 329 6.65 8.59 7.61
C VAL A 329 5.91 7.32 7.20
N ILE A 330 6.39 6.15 7.66
CA ILE A 330 5.80 4.86 7.30
C ILE A 330 4.39 4.72 7.88
N SER A 331 4.18 5.11 9.14
CA SER A 331 2.86 5.07 9.76
C SER A 331 1.89 6.06 9.15
N GLY A 332 2.37 7.22 8.68
CA GLY A 332 1.58 8.18 7.92
C GLY A 332 1.06 7.59 6.61
N ALA A 333 1.93 6.93 5.85
CA ALA A 333 1.52 6.18 4.67
C ALA A 333 0.51 5.06 5.02
N GLY A 334 0.75 4.31 6.09
CA GLY A 334 -0.16 3.27 6.57
C GLY A 334 -1.54 3.83 6.95
N THR A 335 -1.60 5.01 7.57
CA THR A 335 -2.87 5.70 7.89
C THR A 335 -3.65 6.07 6.63
N VAL A 336 -2.96 6.54 5.58
CA VAL A 336 -3.59 6.83 4.27
C VAL A 336 -4.15 5.54 3.64
N VAL A 337 -3.38 4.45 3.66
CA VAL A 337 -3.80 3.14 3.13
C VAL A 337 -5.03 2.61 3.86
N GLU A 338 -5.06 2.66 5.19
CA GLU A 338 -6.22 2.24 6.01
C GLU A 338 -7.43 3.14 5.77
N GLY A 339 -7.20 4.44 5.62
CA GLY A 339 -8.26 5.40 5.28
C GLY A 339 -8.88 5.10 3.91
N TRP A 340 -8.05 4.81 2.91
CA TRP A 340 -8.50 4.43 1.57
C TRP A 340 -9.28 3.11 1.58
N ASP A 341 -8.80 2.09 2.29
CA ASP A 341 -9.53 0.83 2.49
C ASP A 341 -10.92 1.05 3.11
N ARG A 342 -11.00 1.94 4.10
CA ARG A 342 -12.28 2.35 4.69
C ARG A 342 -13.19 3.06 3.68
N ILE A 343 -12.65 3.93 2.82
CA ILE A 343 -13.41 4.57 1.75
C ILE A 343 -14.02 3.51 0.86
N LEU A 344 -13.22 2.55 0.34
CA LEU A 344 -13.73 1.50 -0.55
C LEU A 344 -14.87 0.69 0.07
N LYS A 345 -14.77 0.39 1.36
CA LYS A 345 -15.81 -0.34 2.12
C LYS A 345 -17.07 0.49 2.36
N ALA A 346 -16.94 1.81 2.40
CA ALA A 346 -18.04 2.75 2.63
C ALA A 346 -18.73 3.21 1.35
N LEU A 347 -18.16 2.93 0.16
CA LEU A 347 -18.75 3.36 -1.10
C LEU A 347 -20.12 2.71 -1.34
N VAL A 348 -21.08 3.54 -1.72
CA VAL A 348 -22.39 3.15 -2.22
C VAL A 348 -22.47 3.57 -3.68
N ILE A 349 -22.54 2.57 -4.56
CA ILE A 349 -22.64 2.76 -6.02
C ILE A 349 -24.09 2.52 -6.42
N ASP A 350 -24.70 3.49 -7.10
CA ASP A 350 -26.03 3.35 -7.71
C ASP A 350 -25.88 3.14 -9.23
N PRO A 351 -25.95 1.90 -9.73
CA PRO A 351 -25.76 1.60 -11.15
C PRO A 351 -26.79 2.26 -12.06
N GLN A 352 -28.03 2.42 -11.55
CA GLN A 352 -29.09 3.03 -12.35
C GLN A 352 -28.84 4.53 -12.55
N ARG A 353 -28.44 5.25 -11.50
CA ARG A 353 -28.08 6.67 -11.61
C ARG A 353 -26.87 6.89 -12.51
N ALA A 354 -25.87 6.02 -12.45
CA ALA A 354 -24.70 6.08 -13.34
C ALA A 354 -25.11 5.91 -14.81
N LEU A 355 -26.01 4.97 -15.08
CA LEU A 355 -26.54 4.75 -16.43
C LEU A 355 -27.45 5.89 -16.87
N ASP A 356 -28.28 6.46 -15.98
CA ASP A 356 -29.10 7.62 -16.25
C ASP A 356 -28.28 8.85 -16.64
N GLU A 357 -27.13 9.06 -15.98
CA GLU A 357 -26.19 10.14 -16.32
C GLU A 357 -25.64 9.95 -17.73
N LEU A 358 -25.15 8.74 -18.06
CA LEU A 358 -24.67 8.41 -19.41
C LEU A 358 -25.75 8.56 -20.50
N ASN A 359 -26.97 8.18 -20.18
CA ASN A 359 -28.11 8.29 -21.11
C ASN A 359 -28.72 9.72 -21.19
N SER A 360 -28.30 10.61 -20.31
CA SER A 360 -28.75 12.01 -20.30
C SER A 360 -27.82 12.94 -21.05
N ASP A 361 -26.62 12.49 -21.39
CA ASP A 361 -25.61 13.25 -22.10
C ASP A 361 -25.07 12.43 -23.30
N TRP A 362 -24.35 13.10 -24.18
CA TRP A 362 -23.81 12.54 -25.43
C TRP A 362 -22.39 11.97 -25.30
N THR A 363 -22.06 11.41 -24.16
CA THR A 363 -20.75 10.79 -23.85
C THR A 363 -20.39 9.61 -24.79
N ALA A 364 -21.39 9.00 -25.41
CA ALA A 364 -21.23 7.89 -26.35
C ALA A 364 -20.95 8.33 -27.80
N SER A 365 -21.03 9.61 -28.13
CA SER A 365 -21.02 10.11 -29.51
C SER A 365 -19.77 9.80 -30.32
N GLN A 366 -18.62 9.61 -29.66
CA GLN A 366 -17.37 9.17 -30.33
C GLN A 366 -17.53 7.80 -31.01
N GLU A 367 -18.24 6.85 -30.41
CA GLU A 367 -18.39 5.50 -30.95
C GLU A 367 -19.09 5.53 -32.32
N LEU A 368 -19.97 6.49 -32.56
CA LEU A 368 -20.62 6.69 -33.87
C LEU A 368 -19.59 6.97 -34.95
N ALA A 369 -18.63 7.86 -34.71
CA ALA A 369 -17.54 8.15 -35.65
C ALA A 369 -16.60 6.96 -35.84
N ASP A 370 -16.28 6.26 -34.76
CA ASP A 370 -15.39 5.08 -34.79
C ASP A 370 -16.01 3.91 -35.55
N VAL A 371 -17.30 3.64 -35.39
CA VAL A 371 -18.02 2.59 -36.13
C VAL A 371 -18.11 2.93 -37.61
N LEU A 372 -18.43 4.20 -37.97
CA LEU A 372 -18.45 4.64 -39.37
C LEU A 372 -17.08 4.47 -40.05
N MET A 373 -16.00 4.79 -39.34
CA MET A 373 -14.65 4.58 -39.86
C MET A 373 -14.28 3.09 -39.97
N ARG A 374 -14.52 2.31 -38.93
CA ARG A 374 -14.09 0.90 -38.81
C ARG A 374 -14.87 -0.01 -39.77
N GLN A 375 -16.19 0.14 -39.85
CA GLN A 375 -17.03 -0.77 -40.60
C GLN A 375 -17.32 -0.28 -42.03
N TYR A 376 -17.47 1.03 -42.17
CA TYR A 376 -17.89 1.63 -43.46
C TYR A 376 -16.81 2.45 -44.15
N ARG A 377 -15.58 2.48 -43.56
CA ARG A 377 -14.40 3.14 -44.14
C ARG A 377 -14.59 4.66 -44.36
N LEU A 378 -15.51 5.29 -43.65
CA LEU A 378 -15.69 6.73 -43.70
C LEU A 378 -14.50 7.40 -43.02
N PRO A 379 -13.90 8.43 -43.61
CA PRO A 379 -12.81 9.16 -42.96
C PRO A 379 -13.22 9.67 -41.58
N PHE A 380 -12.37 9.52 -40.56
CA PHE A 380 -12.69 9.85 -39.17
C PHE A 380 -13.28 11.26 -39.01
N ARG A 381 -12.70 12.26 -39.70
CA ARG A 381 -13.16 13.66 -39.58
C ARG A 381 -14.59 13.85 -40.10
N VAL A 382 -15.03 13.09 -41.08
CA VAL A 382 -16.40 13.12 -41.59
C VAL A 382 -17.35 12.51 -40.55
N GLY A 383 -17.00 11.34 -39.98
CA GLY A 383 -17.76 10.71 -38.92
C GLY A 383 -17.83 11.56 -37.66
N HIS A 384 -16.73 12.21 -37.29
CA HIS A 384 -16.68 13.11 -36.13
C HIS A 384 -17.55 14.37 -36.36
N HIS A 385 -17.50 15.00 -37.55
CA HIS A 385 -18.34 16.14 -37.87
C HIS A 385 -19.82 15.76 -37.84
N PHE A 386 -20.15 14.60 -38.41
CA PHE A 386 -21.53 14.06 -38.35
C PHE A 386 -21.99 13.85 -36.90
N ALA A 387 -21.18 13.26 -36.04
CA ALA A 387 -21.47 13.09 -34.62
C ALA A 387 -21.66 14.44 -33.91
N SER A 388 -20.81 15.43 -34.20
CA SER A 388 -20.97 16.80 -33.68
C SER A 388 -22.30 17.44 -34.07
N GLU A 389 -22.66 17.39 -35.33
CA GLU A 389 -23.96 17.93 -35.84
C GLU A 389 -25.15 17.24 -35.16
N ILE A 390 -25.08 15.91 -34.92
CA ILE A 390 -26.11 15.19 -34.14
C ILE A 390 -26.20 15.75 -32.72
N VAL A 391 -25.07 15.93 -32.04
CA VAL A 391 -25.01 16.44 -30.67
C VAL A 391 -25.56 17.86 -30.60
N ASP A 392 -25.18 18.74 -31.54
CA ASP A 392 -25.67 20.12 -31.61
C ASP A 392 -27.19 20.18 -31.84
N HIS A 393 -27.70 19.38 -32.79
CA HIS A 393 -29.12 19.26 -33.01
C HIS A 393 -29.86 18.75 -31.77
N ALA A 394 -29.34 17.71 -31.14
CA ALA A 394 -29.94 17.11 -29.96
C ALA A 394 -30.01 18.09 -28.78
N LYS A 395 -28.93 18.82 -28.53
CA LYS A 395 -28.87 19.85 -27.48
C LYS A 395 -29.84 20.99 -27.73
N ALA A 396 -29.94 21.42 -28.99
CA ALA A 396 -30.88 22.48 -29.38
C ALA A 396 -32.39 22.10 -29.19
N HIS A 397 -32.69 20.81 -29.18
CA HIS A 397 -34.07 20.30 -29.10
C HIS A 397 -34.34 19.47 -27.83
N ASP A 398 -33.38 19.42 -26.87
CA ASP A 398 -33.45 18.63 -25.63
C ASP A 398 -33.75 17.14 -25.88
N ILE A 399 -33.08 16.55 -26.89
CA ILE A 399 -33.23 15.15 -27.28
C ILE A 399 -32.12 14.31 -26.63
N LYS A 400 -32.52 13.23 -25.96
CA LYS A 400 -31.58 12.26 -25.39
C LYS A 400 -31.03 11.31 -26.46
N PRO A 401 -29.83 10.70 -26.25
CA PRO A 401 -29.25 9.74 -27.21
C PRO A 401 -30.21 8.61 -27.60
N SER A 402 -30.92 8.01 -26.64
CA SER A 402 -31.89 6.93 -26.88
C SER A 402 -33.05 7.35 -27.77
N ASP A 403 -33.44 8.62 -27.72
CA ASP A 403 -34.66 9.14 -28.34
C ASP A 403 -34.40 9.82 -29.69
N PHE A 404 -33.13 9.88 -30.11
CA PHE A 404 -32.76 10.59 -31.33
C PHE A 404 -33.37 9.92 -32.56
N PRO A 405 -34.17 10.67 -33.41
CA PRO A 405 -34.83 10.08 -34.54
C PRO A 405 -33.86 9.63 -35.64
N TYR A 406 -33.90 8.37 -36.04
CA TYR A 406 -33.00 7.85 -37.08
C TYR A 406 -33.16 8.58 -38.43
N ALA A 407 -34.39 8.94 -38.81
CA ALA A 407 -34.64 9.73 -40.01
C ALA A 407 -33.89 11.09 -39.98
N GLU A 408 -33.80 11.70 -38.79
CA GLU A 408 -33.07 12.94 -38.62
C GLU A 408 -31.55 12.72 -38.71
N ALA A 409 -31.04 11.60 -38.17
CA ALA A 409 -29.65 11.21 -38.35
C ALA A 409 -29.29 11.03 -39.83
N GLN A 410 -30.16 10.39 -40.60
CA GLN A 410 -29.97 10.28 -42.05
C GLN A 410 -29.92 11.64 -42.75
N ARG A 411 -30.80 12.57 -42.36
CA ARG A 411 -30.81 13.93 -42.90
C ARG A 411 -29.51 14.69 -42.58
N ILE A 412 -29.05 14.63 -41.34
CA ILE A 412 -27.81 15.26 -40.91
C ILE A 412 -26.61 14.62 -41.62
N TYR A 413 -26.59 13.31 -41.79
CA TYR A 413 -25.50 12.63 -42.49
C TYR A 413 -25.38 13.12 -43.96
N ARG A 414 -26.46 13.21 -44.70
CA ARG A 414 -26.45 13.74 -46.09
C ARG A 414 -25.96 15.19 -46.12
N LYS A 415 -26.36 16.03 -45.15
CA LYS A 415 -25.90 17.41 -45.01
C LYS A 415 -24.37 17.43 -44.77
N THR A 416 -23.86 16.64 -43.83
CA THR A 416 -22.43 16.52 -43.51
C THR A 416 -21.58 16.12 -44.70
N LEU A 417 -22.03 15.11 -45.49
CA LEU A 417 -21.28 14.70 -46.68
C LEU A 417 -21.17 15.84 -47.69
N LYS A 418 -22.25 16.59 -47.89
CA LYS A 418 -22.28 17.74 -48.80
C LYS A 418 -21.36 18.87 -48.32
N GLU A 419 -21.37 19.17 -47.05
CA GLU A 419 -20.52 20.24 -46.45
C GLU A 419 -19.03 19.90 -46.52
N MET A 420 -18.70 18.62 -46.42
CA MET A 420 -17.33 18.15 -46.46
C MET A 420 -16.84 17.70 -47.86
N ASP A 421 -17.64 17.93 -48.87
CA ASP A 421 -17.36 17.52 -50.26
C ASP A 421 -16.98 16.03 -50.39
N VAL A 422 -17.70 15.16 -49.70
CA VAL A 422 -17.49 13.71 -49.71
C VAL A 422 -18.60 13.05 -50.51
N ALA A 423 -18.23 12.24 -51.51
CA ALA A 423 -19.19 11.46 -52.29
C ALA A 423 -19.89 10.42 -51.39
N GLY A 424 -21.22 10.32 -51.49
CA GLY A 424 -22.02 9.39 -50.72
C GLY A 424 -23.51 9.74 -50.78
N GLY A 425 -24.33 8.97 -50.13
CA GLY A 425 -25.78 9.16 -50.12
C GLY A 425 -26.39 8.96 -48.73
N GLU A 426 -26.91 7.78 -48.50
CA GLU A 426 -27.56 7.41 -47.24
C GLU A 426 -26.55 7.02 -46.15
N LEU A 427 -26.97 7.19 -44.88
CA LEU A 427 -26.22 6.67 -43.73
C LEU A 427 -26.07 5.16 -43.90
N PRO A 428 -24.83 4.65 -43.95
CA PRO A 428 -24.60 3.24 -44.35
C PRO A 428 -24.96 2.23 -43.27
N MET A 429 -25.17 2.66 -42.02
CA MET A 429 -25.58 1.80 -40.91
C MET A 429 -27.11 1.74 -40.77
N SER A 430 -27.60 0.60 -40.32
CA SER A 430 -29.01 0.42 -39.96
C SER A 430 -29.40 1.22 -38.71
N GLU A 431 -30.70 1.40 -38.48
CA GLU A 431 -31.16 2.03 -37.22
C GLU A 431 -30.71 1.28 -35.96
N ALA A 432 -30.71 -0.05 -36.02
CA ALA A 432 -30.23 -0.88 -34.89
C ALA A 432 -28.76 -0.65 -34.59
N GLU A 433 -27.91 -0.57 -35.62
CA GLU A 433 -26.49 -0.24 -35.47
C GLU A 433 -26.29 1.19 -34.95
N PHE A 434 -27.03 2.16 -35.50
CA PHE A 434 -27.00 3.54 -35.02
C PHE A 434 -27.32 3.62 -33.53
N ARG A 435 -28.40 2.96 -33.10
CA ARG A 435 -28.75 2.92 -31.69
C ARG A 435 -27.70 2.26 -30.80
N ALA A 436 -27.06 1.18 -31.27
CA ALA A 436 -26.01 0.51 -30.56
C ALA A 436 -24.74 1.38 -30.36
N THR A 437 -24.47 2.33 -31.26
CA THR A 437 -23.38 3.31 -31.09
C THR A 437 -23.64 4.35 -30.02
N LEU A 438 -24.90 4.51 -29.60
CA LEU A 438 -25.32 5.45 -28.57
C LEU A 438 -25.67 4.77 -27.24
N ASP A 439 -25.61 3.43 -27.19
CA ASP A 439 -25.90 2.65 -25.99
C ASP A 439 -24.61 2.43 -25.17
N PRO A 440 -24.48 3.02 -23.96
CA PRO A 440 -23.29 2.85 -23.12
C PRO A 440 -22.95 1.40 -22.79
N VAL A 441 -23.97 0.53 -22.64
CA VAL A 441 -23.79 -0.89 -22.33
C VAL A 441 -23.21 -1.63 -23.53
N ALA A 442 -23.74 -1.39 -24.73
CA ALA A 442 -23.24 -1.98 -25.96
C ALA A 442 -21.79 -1.51 -26.24
N ILE A 443 -21.50 -0.25 -26.03
CA ILE A 443 -20.14 0.32 -26.22
C ILE A 443 -19.12 -0.41 -25.35
N VAL A 444 -19.36 -0.53 -24.06
CA VAL A 444 -18.43 -1.23 -23.13
C VAL A 444 -18.29 -2.70 -23.51
N ARG A 445 -19.38 -3.38 -23.81
CA ARG A 445 -19.37 -4.79 -24.20
C ARG A 445 -18.55 -5.05 -25.48
N ASN A 446 -18.65 -4.14 -26.44
CA ASN A 446 -18.07 -4.29 -27.78
C ASN A 446 -16.64 -3.74 -27.90
N ARG A 447 -16.04 -3.24 -26.81
CA ARG A 447 -14.63 -2.87 -26.82
C ARG A 447 -13.77 -4.07 -27.20
N ALA A 448 -12.74 -3.82 -28.02
CA ALA A 448 -11.87 -4.87 -28.56
C ALA A 448 -10.38 -4.68 -28.17
N THR A 449 -10.08 -3.55 -27.53
CA THR A 449 -8.72 -3.21 -27.11
C THR A 449 -8.30 -4.08 -25.92
N ALA A 450 -7.11 -4.65 -25.95
CA ALA A 450 -6.52 -5.31 -24.78
C ALA A 450 -6.43 -4.33 -23.61
N GLY A 451 -6.80 -4.78 -22.42
CA GLY A 451 -6.88 -3.93 -21.23
C GLY A 451 -8.12 -3.02 -21.16
N GLY A 452 -9.10 -3.19 -22.05
CA GLY A 452 -10.37 -2.46 -21.99
C GLY A 452 -11.38 -3.08 -21.02
N PRO A 453 -12.58 -2.44 -20.86
CA PRO A 453 -13.59 -2.86 -19.88
C PRO A 453 -14.49 -4.02 -20.32
N GLN A 454 -14.28 -4.61 -21.49
CA GLN A 454 -15.09 -5.73 -21.99
C GLN A 454 -14.93 -6.97 -21.09
N PRO A 455 -15.95 -7.85 -21.00
CA PRO A 455 -15.98 -8.94 -20.02
C PRO A 455 -14.77 -9.89 -20.05
N ALA A 456 -14.26 -10.21 -21.22
CA ALA A 456 -13.12 -11.12 -21.36
C ALA A 456 -11.81 -10.51 -20.77
N GLU A 457 -11.55 -9.24 -21.05
CA GLU A 457 -10.41 -8.52 -20.50
C GLU A 457 -10.57 -8.27 -19.00
N MET A 458 -11.77 -7.93 -18.52
CA MET A 458 -12.04 -7.84 -17.11
C MET A 458 -11.72 -9.15 -16.37
N ALA A 459 -12.17 -10.29 -16.91
CA ALA A 459 -11.87 -11.59 -16.32
C ALA A 459 -10.36 -11.89 -16.27
N ARG A 460 -9.63 -11.55 -17.35
CA ARG A 460 -8.18 -11.71 -17.44
C ARG A 460 -7.45 -10.83 -16.40
N MET A 461 -7.79 -9.54 -16.33
CA MET A 461 -7.17 -8.59 -15.40
C MET A 461 -7.44 -8.97 -13.93
N LEU A 462 -8.67 -9.38 -13.60
CA LEU A 462 -9.01 -9.84 -12.25
C LEU A 462 -8.25 -11.13 -11.87
N ALA A 463 -8.07 -12.06 -12.79
CA ALA A 463 -7.26 -13.26 -12.56
C ALA A 463 -5.79 -12.90 -12.27
N GLY A 464 -5.21 -12.00 -13.07
CA GLY A 464 -3.85 -11.49 -12.86
C GLY A 464 -3.69 -10.79 -11.50
N ALA A 465 -4.63 -9.92 -11.14
CA ALA A 465 -4.64 -9.21 -9.86
C ALA A 465 -4.66 -10.17 -8.66
N ARG A 466 -5.48 -11.22 -8.70
CA ARG A 466 -5.49 -12.25 -7.64
C ARG A 466 -4.15 -12.98 -7.51
N GLN A 467 -3.52 -13.28 -8.64
CA GLN A 467 -2.20 -13.93 -8.64
C GLN A 467 -1.13 -13.01 -8.02
N THR A 468 -1.14 -11.71 -8.36
CA THR A 468 -0.25 -10.70 -7.78
C THR A 468 -0.46 -10.59 -6.27
N LEU A 469 -1.72 -10.51 -5.80
CA LEU A 469 -2.04 -10.47 -4.37
C LEU A 469 -1.52 -11.69 -3.61
N ALA A 470 -1.69 -12.88 -4.16
CA ALA A 470 -1.19 -14.11 -3.53
C ALA A 470 0.35 -14.12 -3.45
N ALA A 471 1.03 -13.65 -4.49
CA ALA A 471 2.49 -13.53 -4.50
C ALA A 471 2.98 -12.52 -3.47
N GLN A 472 2.31 -11.38 -3.33
CA GLN A 472 2.62 -10.35 -2.32
C GLN A 472 2.42 -10.90 -0.89
N ASP A 473 1.33 -11.62 -0.63
CA ASP A 473 1.07 -12.25 0.68
C ASP A 473 2.17 -13.25 1.04
N SER A 474 2.55 -14.12 0.10
CA SER A 474 3.64 -15.08 0.27
C SER A 474 4.97 -14.37 0.55
N TRP A 475 5.28 -13.29 -0.19
CA TRP A 475 6.49 -12.50 -0.01
C TRP A 475 6.56 -11.90 1.40
N ILE A 476 5.46 -11.33 1.92
CA ILE A 476 5.37 -10.76 3.28
C ILE A 476 5.60 -11.85 4.33
N LYS A 477 4.93 -12.99 4.19
CA LYS A 477 4.98 -14.12 5.11
C LYS A 477 6.40 -14.69 5.22
N GLU A 478 7.04 -14.97 4.09
CA GLU A 478 8.41 -15.51 4.05
C GLU A 478 9.42 -14.60 4.77
N ARG A 479 9.31 -13.24 4.59
CA ARG A 479 10.23 -12.30 5.24
C ARG A 479 10.01 -12.23 6.74
N ARG A 480 8.77 -12.24 7.19
CA ARG A 480 8.44 -12.29 8.62
C ARG A 480 8.94 -13.58 9.26
N GLU A 481 8.63 -14.72 8.65
CA GLU A 481 9.08 -16.02 9.14
C GLU A 481 10.60 -16.11 9.21
N ARG A 482 11.34 -15.61 8.23
CA ARG A 482 12.81 -15.58 8.26
C ARG A 482 13.34 -14.77 9.44
N ILE A 483 12.78 -13.57 9.69
CA ILE A 483 13.19 -12.73 10.82
C ILE A 483 12.87 -13.45 12.15
N ASP A 484 11.68 -14.00 12.29
CA ASP A 484 11.24 -14.67 13.51
C ASP A 484 12.09 -15.91 13.81
N GLN A 485 12.41 -16.70 12.78
CA GLN A 485 13.29 -17.89 12.90
C GLN A 485 14.72 -17.50 13.29
N ALA A 486 15.26 -16.43 12.72
CA ALA A 486 16.58 -15.91 13.04
C ALA A 486 16.68 -15.47 14.50
N LEU A 487 15.72 -14.68 14.95
CA LEU A 487 15.65 -14.20 16.34
C LEU A 487 15.44 -15.35 17.34
N ALA A 488 14.57 -16.29 17.02
CA ALA A 488 14.40 -17.49 17.83
C ALA A 488 15.64 -18.37 17.89
N GLY A 489 16.42 -18.41 16.80
CA GLY A 489 17.73 -19.05 16.76
C GLY A 489 18.73 -18.39 17.72
N LEU A 490 18.82 -17.07 17.64
CA LEU A 490 19.66 -16.28 18.55
C LEU A 490 19.28 -16.48 20.01
N ASP A 491 17.97 -16.43 20.33
CA ASP A 491 17.50 -16.61 21.70
C ASP A 491 17.83 -18.00 22.25
N ARG A 492 17.75 -19.05 21.44
CA ARG A 492 18.17 -20.40 21.83
C ARG A 492 19.66 -20.50 22.13
N ASP A 493 20.52 -19.94 21.26
CA ASP A 493 21.96 -20.04 21.43
C ASP A 493 22.45 -19.13 22.56
N PHE A 494 21.84 -17.98 22.75
CA PHE A 494 22.07 -17.12 23.89
C PHE A 494 21.67 -17.80 25.22
N ALA A 495 20.51 -18.48 25.26
CA ALA A 495 20.07 -19.22 26.43
C ALA A 495 21.05 -20.37 26.83
N LYS A 496 21.62 -21.06 25.83
CA LYS A 496 22.69 -22.04 26.10
C LYS A 496 23.94 -21.38 26.73
N LEU A 497 24.31 -20.21 26.23
CA LEU A 497 25.45 -19.44 26.78
C LEU A 497 25.18 -19.02 28.22
N VAL A 498 23.97 -18.53 28.51
CA VAL A 498 23.55 -18.17 29.89
C VAL A 498 23.60 -19.39 30.81
N ALA A 499 23.08 -20.55 30.37
CA ALA A 499 23.07 -21.79 31.17
C ALA A 499 24.46 -22.31 31.48
N SER A 500 25.49 -21.97 30.70
CA SER A 500 26.89 -22.37 30.97
C SER A 500 27.56 -21.51 32.03
N ALA A 501 26.86 -20.50 32.60
CA ALA A 501 27.37 -19.68 33.73
C ALA A 501 27.25 -20.41 35.10
N ASN A 502 26.46 -21.45 35.16
CA ASN A 502 26.26 -22.30 36.36
C ASN A 502 27.11 -23.57 36.20
#